data_30c392eccf1b223655d64ac8550a8582
#
_entry.id   30c392eccf1b223655d64ac8550a8582
#
_cell.length_a   1.000
_cell.length_b   1.000
_cell.length_c   1.000
_cell.angle_alpha   90.00
_cell.angle_beta   90.00
_cell.angle_gamma   90.00
#
_symmetry.space_group_name_H-M   'P 1'
#
loop_
_entity.id
_entity.type
_entity.pdbx_description
1 polymer ?
#
loop_
_entity_poly.entity_id
_entity_poly.type
_entity_poly.pdbx_seq_one_letter_code
_entity_poly.pdbx_strand_id
1 'polypeptide(L)'
;MPKRVAVDEVAAHNERMWERLAKAGIPYTRPQGTPPRTRAGKRRFLDRITNGTLEGLELDGKRVLSLAGGGGWDAILFAELGAATTLVDISKRQLATVRRLARSRGTDLDYLRTDMRDLSALGNGEFDIVFHQHSLVFVPDAARVIAEVSRVLAPGGVYVFSTMHPVTFLFYESWTGTGWRPKKTYFNDRPVPVLDPTWDFGRVKVRAPTYEYAHRTADLVNACVRAGLFVDGLWEWSPHRDGGPPGSDDALEQKLPAFIQIRARKTSSSGSSDRGGNGSRPRTDPPAPPPFAPPPGYSRPSQRRTRAR
;
A
#
# COMPACT_ATOMS: atom_id res chain seq x y z
N MET A 1 9.37 -7.58 30.17
CA MET A 1 9.57 -6.98 28.83
C MET A 1 8.96 -7.93 27.79
N PRO A 2 8.09 -7.47 26.86
CA PRO A 2 7.59 -8.34 25.81
C PRO A 2 8.77 -8.81 24.93
N LYS A 3 8.79 -10.10 24.58
CA LYS A 3 9.82 -10.67 23.71
C LYS A 3 9.84 -9.96 22.35
N ARG A 4 11.02 -9.70 21.81
CA ARG A 4 11.17 -9.22 20.43
C ARG A 4 10.74 -10.36 19.51
N VAL A 5 9.73 -10.13 18.65
CA VAL A 5 9.24 -11.13 17.70
C VAL A 5 10.25 -11.24 16.56
N ALA A 6 10.68 -12.46 16.22
CA ALA A 6 11.61 -12.66 15.11
C ALA A 6 10.95 -12.33 13.77
N VAL A 7 11.76 -11.86 12.80
CA VAL A 7 11.26 -11.39 11.49
C VAL A 7 10.49 -12.47 10.75
N ASP A 8 10.98 -13.72 10.78
CA ASP A 8 10.31 -14.86 10.13
C ASP A 8 9.01 -15.26 10.83
N GLU A 9 8.94 -15.09 12.17
CA GLU A 9 7.71 -15.29 12.93
C GLU A 9 6.63 -14.28 12.57
N VAL A 10 7.01 -13.02 12.27
CA VAL A 10 6.08 -11.98 11.82
C VAL A 10 5.47 -12.38 10.48
N ALA A 11 6.29 -12.76 9.50
CA ALA A 11 5.81 -13.18 8.19
C ALA A 11 4.85 -14.37 8.29
N ALA A 12 5.27 -15.42 8.98
CA ALA A 12 4.46 -16.64 9.14
C ALA A 12 3.15 -16.37 9.91
N HIS A 13 3.18 -15.47 10.89
CA HIS A 13 1.97 -15.04 11.60
C HIS A 13 1.04 -14.25 10.68
N ASN A 14 1.54 -13.21 10.02
CA ASN A 14 0.73 -12.36 9.15
C ASN A 14 0.20 -13.14 7.95
N GLU A 15 0.97 -14.07 7.37
CA GLU A 15 0.47 -14.98 6.33
C GLU A 15 -0.77 -15.75 6.81
N ARG A 16 -0.71 -16.39 7.99
CA ARG A 16 -1.87 -17.11 8.55
C ARG A 16 -3.07 -16.21 8.78
N MET A 17 -2.83 -14.97 9.23
CA MET A 17 -3.92 -14.01 9.45
C MET A 17 -4.55 -13.56 8.13
N TRP A 18 -3.75 -13.25 7.11
CA TRP A 18 -4.23 -12.90 5.78
C TRP A 18 -4.95 -14.05 5.08
N GLU A 19 -4.49 -15.30 5.24
CA GLU A 19 -5.22 -16.50 4.79
C GLU A 19 -6.61 -16.60 5.44
N ARG A 20 -6.70 -16.29 6.74
CA ARG A 20 -7.95 -16.27 7.49
C ARG A 20 -8.88 -15.15 7.03
N LEU A 21 -8.37 -13.95 6.85
CA LEU A 21 -9.09 -12.78 6.32
C LEU A 21 -9.61 -13.05 4.90
N ALA A 22 -8.77 -13.60 4.04
CA ALA A 22 -9.14 -13.97 2.67
C ALA A 22 -10.21 -15.08 2.64
N LYS A 23 -10.14 -16.07 3.55
CA LYS A 23 -11.18 -17.09 3.71
C LYS A 23 -12.51 -16.47 4.12
N ALA A 24 -12.49 -15.48 4.99
CA ALA A 24 -13.69 -14.77 5.45
C ALA A 24 -14.26 -13.82 4.38
N GLY A 25 -13.48 -13.48 3.35
CA GLY A 25 -13.92 -12.61 2.24
C GLY A 25 -14.13 -11.17 2.66
N ILE A 26 -13.26 -10.64 3.53
CA ILE A 26 -13.30 -9.21 3.88
C ILE A 26 -13.08 -8.32 2.66
N PRO A 27 -13.53 -7.05 2.65
CA PRO A 27 -13.40 -6.15 1.52
C PRO A 27 -11.97 -6.04 0.95
N TYR A 28 -10.94 -6.04 1.80
CA TYR A 28 -9.53 -5.89 1.37
C TYR A 28 -8.93 -7.13 0.69
N THR A 29 -9.63 -8.27 0.74
CA THR A 29 -9.17 -9.53 0.13
C THR A 29 -9.92 -9.92 -1.14
N ARG A 30 -10.74 -9.01 -1.66
CA ARG A 30 -11.54 -9.22 -2.87
C ARG A 30 -11.67 -7.91 -3.66
N PRO A 31 -11.86 -8.00 -4.98
CA PRO A 31 -12.04 -6.82 -5.81
C PRO A 31 -13.30 -6.04 -5.40
N GLN A 32 -13.18 -4.73 -5.32
CA GLN A 32 -14.26 -3.81 -4.99
C GLN A 32 -14.71 -3.05 -6.23
N GLY A 33 -16.03 -2.99 -6.46
CA GLY A 33 -16.60 -2.38 -7.65
C GLY A 33 -16.34 -3.20 -8.93
N THR A 34 -16.69 -2.63 -10.07
CA THR A 34 -16.49 -3.25 -11.39
C THR A 34 -15.91 -2.22 -12.34
N PRO A 35 -14.67 -2.42 -12.83
CA PRO A 35 -14.09 -1.51 -13.80
C PRO A 35 -14.84 -1.55 -15.13
N PRO A 36 -15.01 -0.39 -15.79
CA PRO A 36 -15.57 -0.33 -17.14
C PRO A 36 -14.76 -1.15 -18.14
N ARG A 37 -15.40 -1.55 -19.25
CA ARG A 37 -14.72 -2.35 -20.28
C ARG A 37 -13.83 -1.51 -21.22
N THR A 38 -14.11 -0.22 -21.39
CA THR A 38 -13.34 0.66 -22.27
C THR A 38 -11.96 0.98 -21.70
N ARG A 39 -10.92 1.15 -22.54
CA ARG A 39 -9.55 1.49 -22.11
C ARG A 39 -9.54 2.77 -21.24
N ALA A 40 -10.23 3.83 -21.68
CA ALA A 40 -10.33 5.08 -20.92
C ALA A 40 -11.06 4.90 -19.58
N GLY A 41 -12.09 4.06 -19.54
CA GLY A 41 -12.82 3.73 -18.31
C GLY A 41 -11.95 2.95 -17.31
N LYS A 42 -11.19 1.97 -17.79
CA LYS A 42 -10.22 1.22 -16.98
C LYS A 42 -9.14 2.14 -16.40
N ARG A 43 -8.60 3.06 -17.22
CA ARG A 43 -7.60 4.03 -16.77
C ARG A 43 -8.16 4.92 -15.66
N ARG A 44 -9.33 5.53 -15.85
CA ARG A 44 -9.98 6.33 -14.80
C ARG A 44 -10.29 5.53 -13.54
N PHE A 45 -10.67 4.26 -13.68
CA PHE A 45 -10.89 3.39 -12.52
C PHE A 45 -9.59 3.11 -11.77
N LEU A 46 -8.51 2.82 -12.50
CA LEU A 46 -7.18 2.62 -11.94
C LEU A 46 -6.71 3.90 -11.22
N ASP A 47 -6.77 5.05 -11.89
CA ASP A 47 -6.35 6.34 -11.30
C ASP A 47 -7.10 6.63 -9.99
N ARG A 48 -8.39 6.30 -9.93
CA ARG A 48 -9.18 6.43 -8.72
C ARG A 48 -8.71 5.51 -7.59
N ILE A 49 -8.44 4.22 -7.87
CA ILE A 49 -8.02 3.27 -6.83
C ILE A 49 -6.56 3.44 -6.42
N THR A 50 -5.77 4.11 -7.22
CA THR A 50 -4.36 4.44 -6.96
C THR A 50 -4.15 5.90 -6.54
N ASN A 51 -5.25 6.64 -6.32
CA ASN A 51 -5.23 8.03 -5.88
C ASN A 51 -4.47 8.97 -6.82
N GLY A 52 -4.54 8.71 -8.14
CA GLY A 52 -3.88 9.52 -9.15
C GLY A 52 -2.35 9.47 -9.15
N THR A 53 -1.74 8.68 -8.27
CA THR A 53 -0.27 8.64 -8.14
C THR A 53 0.45 8.01 -9.34
N LEU A 54 -0.32 7.34 -10.20
CA LEU A 54 0.15 6.81 -11.49
C LEU A 54 -0.19 7.74 -12.67
N GLU A 55 -0.72 8.94 -12.40
CA GLU A 55 -1.01 9.92 -13.44
C GLU A 55 0.26 10.27 -14.23
N GLY A 56 0.14 10.36 -15.55
CA GLY A 56 1.26 10.63 -16.45
C GLY A 56 2.19 9.43 -16.69
N LEU A 57 1.97 8.27 -16.07
CA LEU A 57 2.73 7.06 -16.36
C LEU A 57 2.04 6.25 -17.46
N GLU A 58 2.78 5.98 -18.53
CA GLU A 58 2.37 5.03 -19.55
C GLU A 58 2.49 3.61 -18.99
N LEU A 59 1.48 2.77 -19.27
CA LEU A 59 1.44 1.37 -18.84
C LEU A 59 1.65 0.39 -19.98
N ASP A 60 1.31 0.80 -21.21
CA ASP A 60 1.43 -0.03 -22.39
C ASP A 60 2.88 -0.43 -22.64
N GLY A 61 3.13 -1.73 -22.79
CA GLY A 61 4.47 -2.28 -22.96
C GLY A 61 5.39 -2.20 -21.73
N LYS A 62 4.90 -1.73 -20.57
CA LYS A 62 5.68 -1.67 -19.32
C LYS A 62 5.64 -2.97 -18.55
N ARG A 63 6.73 -3.29 -17.85
CA ARG A 63 6.82 -4.39 -16.90
C ARG A 63 6.42 -3.86 -15.53
N VAL A 64 5.31 -4.33 -14.99
CA VAL A 64 4.73 -3.81 -13.74
C VAL A 64 4.70 -4.90 -12.68
N LEU A 65 5.24 -4.61 -11.51
CA LEU A 65 5.11 -5.43 -10.31
C LEU A 65 4.03 -4.86 -9.41
N SER A 66 2.93 -5.61 -9.19
CA SER A 66 1.98 -5.36 -8.11
C SER A 66 2.47 -6.12 -6.89
N LEU A 67 3.06 -5.40 -5.93
CA LEU A 67 3.70 -5.98 -4.74
C LEU A 67 2.73 -6.00 -3.57
N ALA A 68 2.52 -7.19 -2.98
CA ALA A 68 1.53 -7.44 -1.95
C ALA A 68 0.14 -6.93 -2.37
N GLY A 69 -0.21 -7.14 -3.64
CA GLY A 69 -1.38 -6.56 -4.30
C GLY A 69 -2.72 -7.18 -3.87
N GLY A 70 -2.68 -8.21 -3.04
CA GLY A 70 -3.88 -8.80 -2.46
C GLY A 70 -4.88 -9.31 -3.48
N GLY A 71 -6.18 -9.16 -3.16
CA GLY A 71 -7.30 -9.59 -4.01
C GLY A 71 -7.90 -8.47 -4.87
N GLY A 72 -7.16 -7.37 -5.11
CA GLY A 72 -7.65 -6.15 -5.76
C GLY A 72 -7.75 -6.20 -7.29
N TRP A 73 -8.08 -5.03 -7.86
CA TRP A 73 -8.17 -4.82 -9.31
C TRP A 73 -6.88 -4.34 -9.96
N ASP A 74 -5.94 -3.81 -9.19
CA ASP A 74 -4.75 -3.11 -9.67
C ASP A 74 -3.94 -3.95 -10.67
N ALA A 75 -3.51 -5.16 -10.28
CA ALA A 75 -2.73 -6.05 -11.16
C ALA A 75 -3.46 -6.39 -12.46
N ILE A 76 -4.78 -6.66 -12.39
CA ILE A 76 -5.60 -6.96 -13.58
C ILE A 76 -5.70 -5.73 -14.48
N LEU A 77 -5.91 -4.55 -13.92
CA LEU A 77 -6.02 -3.32 -14.70
C LEU A 77 -4.70 -2.92 -15.33
N PHE A 78 -3.56 -3.16 -14.68
CA PHE A 78 -2.25 -2.98 -15.31
C PHE A 78 -2.13 -3.82 -16.57
N ALA A 79 -2.43 -5.11 -16.48
CA ALA A 79 -2.37 -6.01 -17.63
C ALA A 79 -3.41 -5.65 -18.72
N GLU A 80 -4.65 -5.33 -18.34
CA GLU A 80 -5.68 -4.91 -19.30
C GLU A 80 -5.38 -3.55 -19.97
N LEU A 81 -4.46 -2.76 -19.41
CA LEU A 81 -3.95 -1.51 -19.98
C LEU A 81 -2.65 -1.70 -20.78
N GLY A 82 -2.20 -2.95 -20.95
CA GLY A 82 -1.10 -3.32 -21.85
C GLY A 82 0.24 -3.56 -21.15
N ALA A 83 0.26 -3.61 -19.81
CA ALA A 83 1.49 -3.92 -19.08
C ALA A 83 1.73 -5.44 -18.97
N ALA A 84 2.98 -5.88 -19.08
CA ALA A 84 3.40 -7.19 -18.59
C ALA A 84 3.43 -7.14 -17.05
N THR A 85 2.50 -7.84 -16.41
CA THR A 85 2.23 -7.65 -14.99
C THR A 85 2.55 -8.91 -14.19
N THR A 86 3.36 -8.76 -13.14
CA THR A 86 3.60 -9.77 -12.12
C THR A 86 2.92 -9.37 -10.81
N LEU A 87 2.16 -10.28 -10.23
CA LEU A 87 1.55 -10.12 -8.90
C LEU A 87 2.33 -10.92 -7.86
N VAL A 88 2.82 -10.23 -6.85
CA VAL A 88 3.44 -10.85 -5.67
C VAL A 88 2.52 -10.71 -4.46
N ASP A 89 2.29 -11.82 -3.74
CA ASP A 89 1.60 -11.80 -2.45
C ASP A 89 2.02 -12.99 -1.61
N ILE A 90 2.02 -12.84 -0.29
CA ILE A 90 2.32 -13.94 0.64
C ILE A 90 1.15 -14.92 0.75
N SER A 91 -0.09 -14.46 0.55
CA SER A 91 -1.31 -15.25 0.69
C SER A 91 -1.65 -16.03 -0.58
N LYS A 92 -1.63 -17.35 -0.47
CA LYS A 92 -2.08 -18.26 -1.54
C LYS A 92 -3.53 -17.99 -1.97
N ARG A 93 -4.40 -17.65 -1.00
CA ARG A 93 -5.84 -17.39 -1.29
C ARG A 93 -6.04 -16.10 -2.06
N GLN A 94 -5.30 -15.05 -1.75
CA GLN A 94 -5.36 -13.79 -2.48
C GLN A 94 -4.89 -13.98 -3.92
N LEU A 95 -3.75 -14.63 -4.14
CA LEU A 95 -3.28 -15.00 -5.48
C LEU A 95 -4.31 -15.83 -6.25
N ALA A 96 -4.95 -16.82 -5.60
CA ALA A 96 -6.00 -17.62 -6.23
C ALA A 96 -7.25 -16.79 -6.58
N THR A 97 -7.58 -15.79 -5.79
CA THR A 97 -8.71 -14.87 -6.07
C THR A 97 -8.44 -14.06 -7.33
N VAL A 98 -7.26 -13.42 -7.43
CA VAL A 98 -6.89 -12.65 -8.63
C VAL A 98 -6.76 -13.55 -9.85
N ARG A 99 -6.18 -14.75 -9.72
CA ARG A 99 -6.07 -15.71 -10.83
C ARG A 99 -7.43 -16.12 -11.41
N ARG A 100 -8.45 -16.35 -10.55
CA ARG A 100 -9.81 -16.62 -11.04
C ARG A 100 -10.41 -15.43 -11.76
N LEU A 101 -10.21 -14.24 -11.19
CA LEU A 101 -10.74 -13.01 -11.77
C LEU A 101 -10.07 -12.70 -13.10
N ALA A 102 -8.75 -12.80 -13.20
CA ALA A 102 -7.99 -12.60 -14.43
C ALA A 102 -8.48 -13.55 -15.54
N ARG A 103 -8.62 -14.84 -15.22
CA ARG A 103 -9.19 -15.83 -16.16
C ARG A 103 -10.59 -15.44 -16.66
N SER A 104 -11.48 -14.97 -15.77
CA SER A 104 -12.82 -14.54 -16.15
C SER A 104 -12.83 -13.28 -17.03
N ARG A 105 -11.71 -12.57 -17.05
CA ARG A 105 -11.49 -11.37 -17.87
C ARG A 105 -10.67 -11.64 -19.14
N GLY A 106 -10.16 -12.86 -19.31
CA GLY A 106 -9.26 -13.21 -20.41
C GLY A 106 -7.92 -12.47 -20.32
N THR A 107 -7.43 -12.25 -19.10
CA THR A 107 -6.21 -11.47 -18.82
C THR A 107 -5.14 -12.39 -18.23
N ASP A 108 -3.93 -12.30 -18.74
CA ASP A 108 -2.78 -13.06 -18.25
C ASP A 108 -1.93 -12.21 -17.31
N LEU A 109 -1.44 -12.85 -16.26
CA LEU A 109 -0.57 -12.30 -15.23
C LEU A 109 0.43 -13.36 -14.79
N ASP A 110 1.63 -12.93 -14.43
CA ASP A 110 2.57 -13.75 -13.68
C ASP A 110 2.27 -13.66 -12.18
N TYR A 111 2.55 -14.75 -11.45
CA TYR A 111 2.23 -14.86 -10.03
C TYR A 111 3.42 -15.43 -9.27
N LEU A 112 3.86 -14.71 -8.25
CA LEU A 112 4.89 -15.18 -7.33
C LEU A 112 4.36 -15.14 -5.89
N ARG A 113 4.46 -16.26 -5.18
CA ARG A 113 4.14 -16.31 -3.74
C ARG A 113 5.42 -16.17 -2.93
N THR A 114 5.61 -14.99 -2.34
CA THR A 114 6.74 -14.73 -1.46
C THR A 114 6.43 -13.59 -0.48
N ASP A 115 7.29 -13.41 0.52
CA ASP A 115 7.31 -12.23 1.38
C ASP A 115 7.88 -11.04 0.60
N MET A 116 7.28 -9.85 0.74
CA MET A 116 7.73 -8.63 0.08
C MET A 116 9.17 -8.22 0.44
N ARG A 117 9.74 -8.77 1.50
CA ARG A 117 11.12 -8.56 1.93
C ARG A 117 12.13 -9.51 1.24
N ASP A 118 11.63 -10.45 0.45
CA ASP A 118 12.45 -11.40 -0.30
C ASP A 118 11.92 -11.53 -1.73
N LEU A 119 12.48 -10.72 -2.61
CA LEU A 119 12.20 -10.74 -4.04
C LEU A 119 13.33 -11.43 -4.83
N SER A 120 14.13 -12.29 -4.20
CA SER A 120 15.30 -12.95 -4.80
C SER A 120 14.99 -13.78 -6.05
N ALA A 121 13.74 -14.25 -6.19
CA ALA A 121 13.27 -14.93 -7.39
C ALA A 121 13.05 -14.00 -8.60
N LEU A 122 13.12 -12.68 -8.42
CA LEU A 122 12.97 -11.67 -9.44
C LEU A 122 14.34 -11.07 -9.79
N GLY A 123 14.55 -10.78 -11.07
CA GLY A 123 15.82 -10.26 -11.60
C GLY A 123 16.08 -8.80 -11.23
N ASN A 124 17.36 -8.40 -11.26
CA ASN A 124 17.74 -7.00 -11.10
C ASN A 124 17.26 -6.17 -12.30
N GLY A 125 16.62 -5.03 -12.05
CA GLY A 125 16.14 -4.15 -13.11
C GLY A 125 15.02 -4.75 -13.98
N GLU A 126 14.27 -5.69 -13.43
CA GLU A 126 13.24 -6.43 -14.16
C GLU A 126 11.99 -5.60 -14.42
N PHE A 127 11.68 -4.61 -13.57
CA PHE A 127 10.41 -3.86 -13.64
C PHE A 127 10.61 -2.37 -13.92
N ASP A 128 9.71 -1.81 -14.71
CA ASP A 128 9.65 -0.36 -14.99
C ASP A 128 8.82 0.38 -13.94
N ILE A 129 7.82 -0.31 -13.35
CA ILE A 129 6.95 0.23 -12.31
C ILE A 129 6.76 -0.83 -11.22
N VAL A 130 6.90 -0.44 -9.97
CA VAL A 130 6.46 -1.23 -8.81
C VAL A 130 5.35 -0.47 -8.09
N PHE A 131 4.19 -1.10 -7.96
CA PHE A 131 3.05 -0.57 -7.22
C PHE A 131 2.80 -1.40 -5.96
N HIS A 132 2.75 -0.73 -4.80
CA HIS A 132 2.70 -1.37 -3.49
C HIS A 132 1.75 -0.61 -2.55
N GLN A 133 0.52 -1.07 -2.46
CA GLN A 133 -0.53 -0.36 -1.75
C GLN A 133 -0.78 -0.93 -0.34
N HIS A 134 -0.69 -0.08 0.67
CA HIS A 134 -1.11 -0.28 2.08
C HIS A 134 -0.49 -1.44 2.87
N SER A 135 0.33 -2.29 2.29
CA SER A 135 0.79 -3.51 2.96
C SER A 135 2.12 -3.35 3.72
N LEU A 136 2.84 -2.24 3.53
CA LEU A 136 4.11 -2.00 4.21
C LEU A 136 3.98 -1.98 5.75
N VAL A 137 2.81 -1.63 6.26
CA VAL A 137 2.46 -1.68 7.69
C VAL A 137 2.63 -3.07 8.31
N PHE A 138 2.59 -4.15 7.53
CA PHE A 138 2.64 -5.53 8.03
C PHE A 138 4.05 -6.11 8.17
N VAL A 139 5.09 -5.33 7.92
CA VAL A 139 6.49 -5.75 8.08
C VAL A 139 7.26 -4.84 9.03
N PRO A 140 8.19 -5.38 9.84
CA PRO A 140 8.98 -4.57 10.76
C PRO A 140 10.08 -3.76 10.07
N ASP A 141 10.53 -4.20 8.91
CA ASP A 141 11.69 -3.65 8.19
C ASP A 141 11.29 -3.16 6.79
N ALA A 142 10.67 -1.98 6.77
CA ALA A 142 10.32 -1.31 5.52
C ALA A 142 11.55 -0.97 4.65
N ALA A 143 12.70 -0.71 5.28
CA ALA A 143 13.93 -0.38 4.55
C ALA A 143 14.41 -1.57 3.70
N ARG A 144 14.28 -2.79 4.20
CA ARG A 144 14.58 -4.01 3.42
C ARG A 144 13.65 -4.17 2.21
N VAL A 145 12.36 -3.92 2.38
CA VAL A 145 11.40 -3.96 1.26
C VAL A 145 11.77 -2.92 0.20
N ILE A 146 12.08 -1.69 0.61
CA ILE A 146 12.45 -0.60 -0.28
C ILE A 146 13.76 -0.92 -1.03
N ALA A 147 14.73 -1.55 -0.36
CA ALA A 147 15.97 -1.99 -0.99
C ALA A 147 15.74 -3.09 -2.04
N GLU A 148 14.93 -4.10 -1.74
CA GLU A 148 14.56 -5.14 -2.70
C GLU A 148 13.78 -4.56 -3.89
N VAL A 149 12.84 -3.65 -3.66
CA VAL A 149 12.14 -2.94 -4.72
C VAL A 149 13.13 -2.15 -5.60
N SER A 150 14.06 -1.43 -5.00
CA SER A 150 15.08 -0.72 -5.77
C SER A 150 15.94 -1.67 -6.61
N ARG A 151 16.27 -2.85 -6.08
CA ARG A 151 17.04 -3.86 -6.83
C ARG A 151 16.29 -4.32 -8.07
N VAL A 152 15.01 -4.66 -7.95
CA VAL A 152 14.19 -5.17 -9.06
C VAL A 152 13.73 -4.08 -10.04
N LEU A 153 13.76 -2.80 -9.66
CA LEU A 153 13.46 -1.68 -10.56
C LEU A 153 14.56 -1.47 -11.59
N ALA A 154 14.16 -1.25 -12.83
CA ALA A 154 15.03 -0.77 -13.89
C ALA A 154 15.53 0.66 -13.60
N PRO A 155 16.68 1.08 -14.14
CA PRO A 155 17.10 2.48 -14.12
C PRO A 155 15.98 3.38 -14.68
N GLY A 156 15.65 4.47 -13.97
CA GLY A 156 14.53 5.36 -14.29
C GLY A 156 13.15 4.81 -13.93
N GLY A 157 13.07 3.58 -13.43
CA GLY A 157 11.82 2.96 -12.98
C GLY A 157 11.18 3.66 -11.79
N VAL A 158 9.88 3.46 -11.62
CA VAL A 158 9.04 4.17 -10.63
C VAL A 158 8.54 3.21 -9.56
N TYR A 159 8.72 3.57 -8.32
CA TYR A 159 8.12 2.93 -7.15
C TYR A 159 7.02 3.81 -6.57
N VAL A 160 5.81 3.29 -6.47
CA VAL A 160 4.69 3.94 -5.77
C VAL A 160 4.25 3.04 -4.64
N PHE A 161 4.28 3.56 -3.43
CA PHE A 161 3.81 2.81 -2.26
C PHE A 161 3.04 3.68 -1.28
N SER A 162 2.19 3.03 -0.51
CA SER A 162 1.45 3.68 0.58
C SER A 162 1.48 2.83 1.84
N THR A 163 1.31 3.50 2.98
CA THR A 163 1.18 2.86 4.28
C THR A 163 0.31 3.70 5.21
N MET A 164 -0.05 3.15 6.36
CA MET A 164 -0.72 3.91 7.42
C MET A 164 0.11 5.12 7.82
N HIS A 165 -0.55 6.26 8.01
CA HIS A 165 0.14 7.46 8.48
C HIS A 165 0.59 7.28 9.94
N PRO A 166 1.89 7.44 10.24
CA PRO A 166 2.43 7.09 11.56
C PRO A 166 1.84 7.93 12.70
N VAL A 167 1.49 9.19 12.45
CA VAL A 167 0.88 10.04 13.47
C VAL A 167 -0.54 9.56 13.80
N THR A 168 -1.37 9.31 12.81
CA THR A 168 -2.76 8.86 13.02
C THR A 168 -2.80 7.50 13.71
N PHE A 169 -1.81 6.65 13.42
CA PHE A 169 -1.67 5.36 14.08
C PHE A 169 -1.56 5.45 15.61
N LEU A 170 -1.04 6.58 16.14
CA LEU A 170 -0.93 6.81 17.59
C LEU A 170 -2.30 7.01 18.26
N PHE A 171 -3.27 7.49 17.48
CA PHE A 171 -4.57 7.92 18.00
C PHE A 171 -5.68 6.89 17.77
N TYR A 172 -5.49 5.87 16.96
CA TYR A 172 -6.47 4.81 16.84
C TYR A 172 -6.71 4.17 18.21
N GLU A 173 -7.98 3.90 18.52
CA GLU A 173 -8.44 3.33 19.80
C GLU A 173 -8.12 4.19 21.05
N SER A 174 -7.89 5.49 20.86
CA SER A 174 -7.44 6.38 21.95
C SER A 174 -8.48 7.40 22.40
N TRP A 175 -9.73 7.23 21.97
CA TRP A 175 -10.83 8.12 22.39
C TRP A 175 -11.12 8.05 23.88
N THR A 176 -11.21 9.21 24.55
CA THR A 176 -11.41 9.33 26.00
C THR A 176 -12.85 9.65 26.39
N GLY A 177 -13.73 9.89 25.42
CA GLY A 177 -15.09 10.42 25.63
C GLY A 177 -15.24 11.89 25.21
N THR A 178 -14.17 12.67 25.32
CA THR A 178 -14.14 14.09 24.99
C THR A 178 -13.07 14.47 23.98
N GLY A 179 -12.09 13.60 23.72
CA GLY A 179 -11.00 13.83 22.80
C GLY A 179 -10.11 12.61 22.62
N TRP A 180 -9.17 12.67 21.69
CA TRP A 180 -8.15 11.64 21.50
C TRP A 180 -6.90 11.96 22.29
N ARG A 181 -6.35 10.96 22.98
CA ARG A 181 -5.03 11.04 23.65
C ARG A 181 -4.17 9.92 23.14
N PRO A 182 -2.93 10.19 22.63
CA PRO A 182 -2.08 9.15 22.12
C PRO A 182 -1.75 8.13 23.22
N LYS A 183 -2.00 6.85 22.95
CA LYS A 183 -1.68 5.74 23.85
C LYS A 183 -0.41 5.01 23.43
N LYS A 184 0.11 5.36 22.27
CA LYS A 184 1.27 4.74 21.61
C LYS A 184 2.37 5.79 21.47
N THR A 185 3.61 5.36 21.32
CA THR A 185 4.73 6.28 21.09
C THR A 185 5.09 6.32 19.60
N TYR A 186 5.41 7.51 19.09
CA TYR A 186 5.87 7.71 17.73
C TYR A 186 7.22 7.04 17.44
N PHE A 187 8.08 6.94 18.45
CA PHE A 187 9.43 6.37 18.34
C PHE A 187 9.46 4.89 18.72
N ASN A 188 8.46 4.13 18.25
CA ASN A 188 8.35 2.71 18.53
C ASN A 188 8.73 1.87 17.30
N ASP A 189 9.69 0.96 17.47
CA ASP A 189 10.17 -0.01 16.49
C ASP A 189 9.52 -1.40 16.64
N ARG A 190 8.53 -1.54 17.54
CA ARG A 190 7.83 -2.80 17.82
C ARG A 190 6.45 -2.83 17.15
N PRO A 191 5.84 -4.03 17.03
CA PRO A 191 4.45 -4.11 16.60
C PRO A 191 3.55 -3.19 17.44
N VAL A 192 2.65 -2.49 16.76
CA VAL A 192 1.66 -1.65 17.44
C VAL A 192 0.58 -2.56 18.03
N PRO A 193 0.34 -2.52 19.34
CA PRO A 193 -0.70 -3.33 19.95
C PRO A 193 -2.09 -2.91 19.43
N VAL A 194 -2.88 -3.89 19.03
CA VAL A 194 -4.27 -3.73 18.62
C VAL A 194 -5.14 -4.23 19.78
N LEU A 195 -6.03 -3.38 20.30
CA LEU A 195 -6.88 -3.72 21.45
C LEU A 195 -7.98 -4.71 21.08
N ASP A 196 -8.62 -4.48 19.91
CA ASP A 196 -9.59 -5.43 19.37
C ASP A 196 -9.12 -5.93 18.00
N PRO A 197 -8.57 -7.15 17.93
CA PRO A 197 -8.09 -7.74 16.69
C PRO A 197 -9.21 -8.28 15.80
N THR A 198 -10.45 -7.88 16.01
CA THR A 198 -11.60 -8.28 15.22
C THR A 198 -11.81 -7.31 14.06
N TRP A 199 -11.70 -7.83 12.87
CA TRP A 199 -12.03 -7.12 11.64
C TRP A 199 -13.56 -7.21 11.43
N ASP A 200 -14.25 -6.09 11.66
CA ASP A 200 -15.71 -6.01 11.60
C ASP A 200 -16.16 -5.13 10.43
N PHE A 201 -16.77 -5.75 9.43
CA PHE A 201 -17.38 -5.10 8.27
C PHE A 201 -18.90 -5.25 8.26
N GLY A 202 -19.51 -5.31 9.45
CA GLY A 202 -20.95 -5.49 9.63
C GLY A 202 -21.40 -6.92 9.32
N ARG A 203 -21.44 -7.31 8.04
CA ARG A 203 -21.84 -8.67 7.63
C ARG A 203 -20.73 -9.71 7.80
N VAL A 204 -19.50 -9.30 7.86
CA VAL A 204 -18.34 -10.18 8.01
C VAL A 204 -17.53 -9.72 9.20
N LYS A 205 -17.39 -10.61 10.18
CA LYS A 205 -16.58 -10.41 11.38
C LYS A 205 -15.58 -11.53 11.50
N VAL A 206 -14.32 -11.20 11.69
CA VAL A 206 -13.27 -12.20 11.82
C VAL A 206 -12.17 -11.73 12.76
N ARG A 207 -11.86 -12.57 13.75
CA ARG A 207 -10.72 -12.33 14.63
C ARG A 207 -9.44 -12.77 13.91
N ALA A 208 -8.61 -11.80 13.55
CA ALA A 208 -7.33 -12.02 12.86
C ALA A 208 -6.31 -10.95 13.30
N PRO A 209 -5.65 -11.16 14.45
CA PRO A 209 -4.67 -10.20 14.97
C PRO A 209 -3.42 -10.19 14.08
N THR A 210 -3.27 -9.16 13.25
CA THR A 210 -2.07 -8.91 12.46
C THR A 210 -1.00 -8.21 13.31
N TYR A 211 0.28 -8.45 13.00
CA TYR A 211 1.34 -7.57 13.46
C TYR A 211 1.42 -6.35 12.54
N GLU A 212 1.30 -5.17 13.12
CA GLU A 212 1.33 -3.90 12.40
C GLU A 212 2.41 -2.98 12.97
N TYR A 213 3.06 -2.21 12.11
CA TYR A 213 4.18 -1.32 12.44
C TYR A 213 3.92 0.08 11.92
N ALA A 214 4.12 1.10 12.77
CA ALA A 214 4.05 2.49 12.36
C ALA A 214 5.43 2.93 11.83
N HIS A 215 5.60 2.98 10.52
CA HIS A 215 6.83 3.47 9.91
C HIS A 215 6.82 4.99 9.89
N ARG A 216 7.84 5.62 10.51
CA ARG A 216 7.95 7.09 10.49
C ARG A 216 8.21 7.59 9.08
N THR A 217 7.59 8.70 8.72
CA THR A 217 7.78 9.33 7.39
C THR A 217 9.25 9.55 7.07
N ALA A 218 10.02 10.03 8.05
CA ALA A 218 11.47 10.24 7.89
C ALA A 218 12.22 8.93 7.56
N ASP A 219 11.85 7.81 8.19
CA ASP A 219 12.52 6.53 7.95
C ASP A 219 12.20 5.99 6.54
N LEU A 220 10.95 6.18 6.06
CA LEU A 220 10.56 5.80 4.71
C LEU A 220 11.30 6.60 3.65
N VAL A 221 11.34 7.93 3.80
CA VAL A 221 12.07 8.82 2.87
C VAL A 221 13.56 8.49 2.88
N ASN A 222 14.17 8.36 4.07
CA ASN A 222 15.59 8.03 4.19
C ASN A 222 15.91 6.63 3.65
N ALA A 223 14.99 5.66 3.75
CA ALA A 223 15.16 4.34 3.13
C ALA A 223 15.16 4.44 1.60
N CYS A 224 14.28 5.25 1.01
CA CYS A 224 14.31 5.52 -0.43
C CYS A 224 15.65 6.13 -0.86
N VAL A 225 16.13 7.15 -0.15
CA VAL A 225 17.42 7.82 -0.45
C VAL A 225 18.56 6.82 -0.39
N ARG A 226 18.64 6.02 0.69
CA ARG A 226 19.70 5.00 0.85
C ARG A 226 19.64 3.91 -0.22
N ALA A 227 18.46 3.62 -0.74
CA ALA A 227 18.25 2.66 -1.83
C ALA A 227 18.50 3.25 -3.24
N GLY A 228 18.97 4.51 -3.35
CA GLY A 228 19.19 5.19 -4.63
C GLY A 228 17.89 5.59 -5.35
N LEU A 229 16.83 5.79 -4.60
CA LEU A 229 15.55 6.24 -5.10
C LEU A 229 15.35 7.73 -4.80
N PHE A 230 15.06 8.52 -5.82
CA PHE A 230 14.70 9.93 -5.69
C PHE A 230 13.19 10.06 -5.45
N VAL A 231 12.79 10.59 -4.30
CA VAL A 231 11.37 10.85 -3.98
C VAL A 231 10.91 12.05 -4.81
N ASP A 232 9.95 11.84 -5.72
CA ASP A 232 9.39 12.87 -6.60
C ASP A 232 7.93 13.20 -6.26
N GLY A 233 7.35 12.54 -5.26
CA GLY A 233 6.01 12.84 -4.75
C GLY A 233 5.76 12.24 -3.37
N LEU A 234 5.09 13.01 -2.51
CA LEU A 234 4.61 12.59 -1.21
C LEU A 234 3.24 13.20 -0.97
N TRP A 235 2.25 12.34 -0.67
CA TRP A 235 0.87 12.75 -0.43
C TRP A 235 0.37 12.17 0.88
N GLU A 236 -0.45 12.94 1.55
CA GLU A 236 -1.17 12.55 2.75
C GLU A 236 -2.67 12.61 2.48
N TRP A 237 -3.42 11.61 2.91
CA TRP A 237 -4.83 11.54 2.61
C TRP A 237 -5.63 10.71 3.60
N SER A 238 -6.95 10.93 3.61
CA SER A 238 -7.95 10.16 4.34
C SER A 238 -9.12 9.79 3.45
N PRO A 239 -9.68 8.58 3.59
CA PRO A 239 -10.86 8.15 2.84
C PRO A 239 -12.15 8.84 3.33
N HIS A 240 -12.20 9.27 4.60
CA HIS A 240 -13.39 9.78 5.27
C HIS A 240 -13.32 11.31 5.38
N ARG A 241 -14.00 12.01 4.45
CA ARG A 241 -14.09 13.47 4.48
C ARG A 241 -15.31 13.98 5.24
N ASP A 242 -16.39 13.21 5.26
CA ASP A 242 -17.67 13.61 5.87
C ASP A 242 -17.74 13.32 7.38
N GLY A 243 -16.69 12.69 7.92
CA GLY A 243 -16.60 12.35 9.33
C GLY A 243 -17.54 11.24 9.76
N GLY A 244 -17.38 10.87 11.03
CA GLY A 244 -18.19 9.85 11.70
C GLY A 244 -18.62 10.31 13.08
N PRO A 245 -19.29 9.46 13.86
CA PRO A 245 -19.65 9.78 15.23
C PRO A 245 -18.40 10.07 16.08
N PRO A 246 -18.51 10.94 17.11
CA PRO A 246 -17.38 11.26 17.97
C PRO A 246 -16.67 10.03 18.51
N GLY A 247 -15.34 9.98 18.33
CA GLY A 247 -14.50 8.87 18.77
C GLY A 247 -14.40 7.69 17.81
N SER A 248 -15.05 7.75 16.65
CA SER A 248 -14.83 6.79 15.56
C SER A 248 -13.51 7.08 14.82
N ASP A 249 -12.99 6.07 14.13
CA ASP A 249 -11.85 6.25 13.24
C ASP A 249 -12.16 7.25 12.12
N ASP A 250 -13.38 7.23 11.57
CA ASP A 250 -13.83 8.20 10.55
C ASP A 250 -13.74 9.65 11.05
N ALA A 251 -14.14 9.90 12.33
CA ALA A 251 -14.03 11.22 12.93
C ALA A 251 -12.57 11.63 13.21
N LEU A 252 -11.69 10.67 13.51
CA LEU A 252 -10.26 10.90 13.64
C LEU A 252 -9.62 11.22 12.27
N GLU A 253 -9.92 10.46 11.26
CA GLU A 253 -9.38 10.58 9.90
C GLU A 253 -9.85 11.84 9.17
N GLN A 254 -10.89 12.52 9.68
CA GLN A 254 -11.27 13.88 9.28
C GLN A 254 -10.26 14.94 9.75
N LYS A 255 -9.55 14.67 10.83
CA LYS A 255 -8.64 15.61 11.49
C LYS A 255 -7.17 15.32 11.20
N LEU A 256 -6.84 14.05 10.94
CA LEU A 256 -5.49 13.57 10.68
C LEU A 256 -5.49 12.69 9.42
N PRO A 257 -4.43 12.73 8.60
CA PRO A 257 -4.34 11.88 7.42
C PRO A 257 -4.26 10.40 7.85
N ALA A 258 -5.10 9.55 7.25
CA ALA A 258 -5.08 8.12 7.52
C ALA A 258 -3.88 7.42 6.88
N PHE A 259 -3.43 7.94 5.74
CA PHE A 259 -2.40 7.32 4.90
C PHE A 259 -1.38 8.33 4.42
N ILE A 260 -0.15 7.82 4.24
CA ILE A 260 0.90 8.47 3.50
C ILE A 260 1.17 7.65 2.22
N GLN A 261 1.38 8.32 1.11
CA GLN A 261 1.74 7.72 -0.16
C GLN A 261 2.98 8.40 -0.73
N ILE A 262 3.93 7.60 -1.20
CA ILE A 262 5.22 8.08 -1.68
C ILE A 262 5.44 7.53 -3.09
N ARG A 263 5.88 8.41 -3.99
CA ARG A 263 6.42 8.02 -5.30
C ARG A 263 7.90 8.34 -5.34
N ALA A 264 8.67 7.38 -5.83
CA ALA A 264 10.11 7.54 -5.97
C ALA A 264 10.59 6.94 -7.29
N ARG A 265 11.68 7.49 -7.84
CA ARG A 265 12.29 7.03 -9.09
C ARG A 265 13.69 6.50 -8.83
N LYS A 266 14.01 5.36 -9.43
CA LYS A 266 15.38 4.88 -9.43
C LYS A 266 16.23 5.78 -10.31
N THR A 267 17.31 6.32 -9.75
CA THR A 267 18.23 7.16 -10.50
C THR A 267 18.85 6.34 -11.65
N SER A 268 18.91 6.94 -12.84
CA SER A 268 19.68 6.39 -13.93
C SER A 268 21.16 6.46 -13.54
N SER A 269 21.90 5.37 -13.66
CA SER A 269 23.34 5.43 -13.59
C SER A 269 23.84 6.19 -14.84
N SER A 270 23.84 7.52 -14.78
CA SER A 270 24.57 8.32 -15.76
C SER A 270 26.03 8.05 -15.49
N GLY A 271 26.70 7.40 -16.44
CA GLY A 271 28.15 7.33 -16.49
C GLY A 271 28.71 8.74 -16.30
N SER A 272 29.72 8.85 -15.47
CA SER A 272 30.48 10.06 -15.22
C SER A 272 31.09 10.61 -16.52
N SER A 273 30.38 11.51 -17.20
CA SER A 273 30.93 12.50 -18.13
C SER A 273 29.79 13.35 -18.71
N ASP A 274 29.44 14.41 -18.03
CA ASP A 274 29.18 15.71 -18.67
C ASP A 274 29.07 16.80 -17.58
N ARG A 275 30.19 17.45 -17.32
CA ARG A 275 30.19 18.75 -16.70
C ARG A 275 30.15 19.76 -17.85
N GLY A 276 29.01 20.37 -18.08
CA GLY A 276 28.93 21.51 -19.01
C GLY A 276 27.61 21.54 -19.78
N GLY A 277 26.63 22.23 -19.26
CA GLY A 277 25.39 22.51 -19.97
C GLY A 277 24.41 23.26 -19.09
N ASN A 278 24.63 24.58 -19.00
CA ASN A 278 23.70 25.50 -18.34
C ASN A 278 22.45 25.62 -19.22
N GLY A 279 21.41 24.87 -18.90
CA GLY A 279 20.10 24.89 -19.54
C GLY A 279 19.02 24.79 -18.48
N SER A 280 18.61 25.91 -17.93
CA SER A 280 17.47 26.03 -17.02
C SER A 280 16.19 25.64 -17.76
N ARG A 281 15.76 24.37 -17.63
CA ARG A 281 14.36 23.99 -17.91
C ARG A 281 13.49 24.50 -16.75
N PRO A 282 12.35 25.15 -17.03
CA PRO A 282 11.43 25.52 -15.98
C PRO A 282 10.96 24.25 -15.25
N ARG A 283 11.15 24.21 -13.93
CA ARG A 283 10.51 23.22 -13.05
C ARG A 283 9.00 23.51 -13.13
N THR A 284 8.27 22.67 -13.83
CA THR A 284 6.82 22.62 -13.64
C THR A 284 6.58 21.98 -12.29
N ASP A 285 5.92 22.68 -11.39
CA ASP A 285 5.44 22.13 -10.14
C ASP A 285 4.65 20.85 -10.43
N PRO A 286 4.79 19.81 -9.59
CA PRO A 286 3.98 18.61 -9.72
C PRO A 286 2.50 19.02 -9.70
N PRO A 287 1.64 18.44 -10.56
CA PRO A 287 0.22 18.78 -10.58
C PRO A 287 -0.37 18.59 -9.18
N ALA A 288 -1.22 19.52 -8.79
CA ALA A 288 -1.97 19.40 -7.55
C ALA A 288 -2.70 18.05 -7.52
N PRO A 289 -2.72 17.33 -6.41
CA PRO A 289 -3.39 16.03 -6.33
C PRO A 289 -4.86 16.23 -6.73
N PRO A 290 -5.42 15.33 -7.57
CA PRO A 290 -6.83 15.41 -7.94
C PRO A 290 -7.70 15.32 -6.68
N PRO A 291 -8.90 15.91 -6.68
CA PRO A 291 -9.81 15.81 -5.55
C PRO A 291 -10.14 14.34 -5.30
N PHE A 292 -9.85 13.92 -4.09
CA PHE A 292 -9.91 12.54 -3.64
C PHE A 292 -11.35 12.01 -3.67
N ALA A 293 -11.58 10.86 -4.31
CA ALA A 293 -12.74 10.01 -4.05
C ALA A 293 -12.22 8.67 -3.49
N PRO A 294 -12.64 8.24 -2.30
CA PRO A 294 -12.24 6.95 -1.77
C PRO A 294 -12.72 5.84 -2.69
N PRO A 295 -11.97 4.74 -2.82
CA PRO A 295 -12.47 3.58 -3.53
C PRO A 295 -13.77 3.10 -2.88
N PRO A 296 -14.79 2.70 -3.67
CA PRO A 296 -16.04 2.20 -3.11
C PRO A 296 -15.76 0.98 -2.21
N GLY A 297 -16.21 1.03 -0.97
CA GLY A 297 -16.04 -0.02 0.03
C GLY A 297 -14.85 0.14 0.96
N TYR A 298 -14.12 1.27 0.92
CA TYR A 298 -13.09 1.57 1.90
C TYR A 298 -13.75 2.14 3.16
N SER A 299 -14.14 1.27 4.06
CA SER A 299 -14.44 1.59 5.45
C SER A 299 -13.62 0.64 6.33
N ARG A 300 -12.77 1.17 7.19
CA ARG A 300 -12.26 0.37 8.31
C ARG A 300 -13.45 -0.10 9.13
N PRO A 301 -13.37 -1.30 9.73
CA PRO A 301 -14.41 -1.75 10.66
C PRO A 301 -14.61 -0.69 11.74
N SER A 302 -15.81 -0.14 11.84
CA SER A 302 -16.16 0.67 12.99
C SER A 302 -16.10 -0.25 14.22
N GLN A 303 -15.12 -0.03 15.08
CA GLN A 303 -15.05 -0.74 16.36
C GLN A 303 -16.21 -0.27 17.22
N ARG A 304 -17.34 -0.97 17.14
CA ARG A 304 -18.45 -0.76 18.07
C ARG A 304 -17.99 -1.19 19.46
N ARG A 305 -17.85 -0.23 20.35
CA ARG A 305 -17.73 -0.51 21.78
C ARG A 305 -18.97 -1.30 22.21
N THR A 306 -18.81 -2.55 22.58
CA THR A 306 -19.71 -3.20 23.53
C THR A 306 -19.55 -2.47 24.85
N ARG A 307 -20.56 -1.70 25.26
CA ARG A 307 -20.64 -1.20 26.61
C ARG A 307 -20.61 -2.42 27.53
N ALA A 308 -19.54 -2.58 28.29
CA ALA A 308 -19.58 -3.39 29.49
C ALA A 308 -20.57 -2.71 30.45
N ARG A 309 -21.56 -3.46 30.86
CA ARG A 309 -22.43 -3.12 32.02
C ARG A 309 -21.65 -3.30 33.30
#